data_a4ca0941b8cbdc4c94608009df3bee79
#
_entry.id   a4ca0941b8cbdc4c94608009df3bee79
#
_cell.length_a   1.000
_cell.length_b   1.000
_cell.length_c   1.000
_cell.angle_alpha   90.00
_cell.angle_beta   90.00
_cell.angle_gamma   90.00
#
_symmetry.space_group_name_H-M   'P 1'
#
loop_
_entity.id
_entity.type
_entity.pdbx_description
1 polymer ?
#
loop_
_entity_poly.entity_id
_entity_poly.type
_entity_poly.pdbx_seq_one_letter_code
_entity_poly.pdbx_strand_id
1 'polypeptide(L)'
;MTSPESQLRHTWLYFIPSAVIGIMVSAIYIMMPPQELDSFVRIISYNEDFGSGTGLCKIMGYTRLAAKAVFAIEVVAVLIAGSRKIFAYNKSIEDYYADTEGKKLTAFQWYMYLFTACSFASFIFNFIGRSRFDSSAWMMAIPSLLFSSLLFGLGFIGFRQSFTIDHFEQEESADEIIPESAPASKQEKPLIERIEEVVTKRQLYLRHNLKISDVAAELCTNRLYVSTAINEEMGISFSDYINRKRVNYAIHLMRTNPQMTIYEIADLSGFSSDKSFYRNFKNITGKSPKEIR
;
A
#
# COMPACT_ATOMS: atom_id res chain seq x y z
N MET A 1 -14.23 -9.99 -14.30
CA MET A 1 -13.14 -9.84 -13.28
C MET A 1 -12.04 -10.81 -13.63
N THR A 2 -10.82 -10.34 -13.83
CA THR A 2 -9.67 -11.19 -14.18
C THR A 2 -9.18 -11.90 -12.92
N SER A 3 -9.02 -13.22 -12.95
CA SER A 3 -8.54 -14.01 -11.82
C SER A 3 -7.20 -13.52 -11.29
N PRO A 4 -6.90 -13.66 -9.97
CA PRO A 4 -5.62 -13.25 -9.35
C PRO A 4 -4.40 -13.80 -10.07
N GLU A 5 -4.49 -15.03 -10.58
CA GLU A 5 -3.43 -15.65 -11.40
C GLU A 5 -3.10 -14.88 -12.67
N SER A 6 -4.08 -14.19 -13.28
CA SER A 6 -3.84 -13.39 -14.48
C SER A 6 -3.08 -12.10 -14.18
N GLN A 7 -3.19 -11.55 -12.96
CA GLN A 7 -2.47 -10.35 -12.55
C GLN A 7 -1.01 -10.63 -12.19
N LEU A 8 -0.71 -11.80 -11.59
CA LEU A 8 0.66 -12.26 -11.33
C LEU A 8 1.39 -12.67 -12.61
N ARG A 9 0.66 -13.14 -13.61
CA ARG A 9 1.22 -13.69 -14.86
C ARG A 9 2.05 -12.69 -15.67
N HIS A 10 1.91 -11.39 -15.44
CA HIS A 10 2.60 -10.35 -16.22
C HIS A 10 3.57 -9.49 -15.38
N THR A 11 3.68 -9.71 -14.07
CA THR A 11 4.59 -8.92 -13.22
C THR A 11 6.06 -9.17 -13.54
N TRP A 12 6.42 -10.35 -14.06
CA TRP A 12 7.78 -10.66 -14.50
C TRP A 12 8.25 -9.79 -15.68
N LEU A 13 7.31 -9.20 -16.47
CA LEU A 13 7.63 -8.30 -17.58
C LEU A 13 8.39 -7.05 -17.12
N TYR A 14 8.17 -6.62 -15.88
CA TYR A 14 8.91 -5.48 -15.32
C TYR A 14 10.40 -5.74 -15.12
N PHE A 15 10.81 -7.01 -15.06
CA PHE A 15 12.22 -7.39 -14.90
C PHE A 15 12.96 -7.61 -16.23
N ILE A 16 12.23 -7.68 -17.34
CA ILE A 16 12.85 -7.97 -18.66
C ILE A 16 13.86 -6.90 -19.05
N PRO A 17 13.58 -5.59 -19.00
CA PRO A 17 14.53 -4.58 -19.46
C PRO A 17 15.84 -4.64 -18.68
N SER A 18 15.77 -4.75 -17.35
CA SER A 18 16.96 -4.89 -16.49
C SER A 18 17.72 -6.20 -16.77
N ALA A 19 17.03 -7.31 -17.00
CA ALA A 19 17.66 -8.59 -17.32
C ALA A 19 18.39 -8.54 -18.68
N VAL A 20 17.76 -7.94 -19.70
CA VAL A 20 18.37 -7.78 -21.03
C VAL A 20 19.63 -6.92 -20.95
N ILE A 21 19.56 -5.78 -20.25
CA ILE A 21 20.73 -4.91 -20.06
C ILE A 21 21.81 -5.62 -19.26
N GLY A 22 21.46 -6.37 -18.21
CA GLY A 22 22.41 -7.13 -17.41
C GLY A 22 23.17 -8.17 -18.25
N ILE A 23 22.46 -8.91 -19.10
CA ILE A 23 23.07 -9.88 -20.05
C ILE A 23 23.98 -9.14 -21.02
N MET A 24 23.53 -8.01 -21.60
CA MET A 24 24.31 -7.25 -22.57
C MET A 24 25.60 -6.68 -21.93
N VAL A 25 25.52 -6.09 -20.75
CA VAL A 25 26.66 -5.60 -19.98
C VAL A 25 27.65 -6.73 -19.70
N SER A 26 27.16 -7.89 -19.25
CA SER A 26 27.98 -9.05 -18.93
C SER A 26 28.69 -9.58 -20.19
N ALA A 27 27.99 -9.67 -21.31
CA ALA A 27 28.58 -10.12 -22.58
C ALA A 27 29.69 -9.17 -23.04
N ILE A 28 29.45 -7.86 -23.04
CA ILE A 28 30.46 -6.86 -23.41
C ILE A 28 31.67 -6.95 -22.47
N TYR A 29 31.44 -7.12 -21.18
CA TYR A 29 32.52 -7.23 -20.19
C TYR A 29 33.41 -8.45 -20.41
N ILE A 30 32.82 -9.61 -20.74
CA ILE A 30 33.55 -10.85 -21.02
C ILE A 30 34.35 -10.75 -22.33
N MET A 31 33.81 -10.03 -23.34
CA MET A 31 34.47 -9.85 -24.63
C MET A 31 35.54 -8.76 -24.65
N MET A 32 35.61 -7.94 -23.61
CA MET A 32 36.49 -6.76 -23.56
C MET A 32 37.95 -7.18 -23.35
N PRO A 33 38.89 -6.74 -24.18
CA PRO A 33 40.32 -6.98 -23.96
C PRO A 33 40.82 -6.29 -22.68
N PRO A 34 41.84 -6.86 -21.97
CA PRO A 34 42.33 -6.29 -20.71
C PRO A 34 42.76 -4.82 -20.80
N GLN A 35 43.30 -4.39 -21.93
CA GLN A 35 43.70 -3.00 -22.15
C GLN A 35 42.53 -2.05 -22.27
N GLU A 36 41.43 -2.46 -22.94
CA GLU A 36 40.20 -1.68 -23.02
C GLU A 36 39.47 -1.69 -21.68
N LEU A 37 39.54 -2.77 -20.92
CA LEU A 37 38.98 -2.86 -19.57
C LEU A 37 39.64 -1.87 -18.60
N ASP A 38 40.96 -1.76 -18.61
CA ASP A 38 41.67 -0.76 -17.78
C ASP A 38 41.29 0.67 -18.18
N SER A 39 41.19 0.94 -19.48
CA SER A 39 40.74 2.21 -20.02
C SER A 39 39.28 2.53 -19.62
N PHE A 40 38.40 1.52 -19.67
CA PHE A 40 37.02 1.64 -19.22
C PHE A 40 36.92 2.01 -17.74
N VAL A 41 37.68 1.34 -16.89
CA VAL A 41 37.68 1.61 -15.45
C VAL A 41 38.19 3.03 -15.17
N ARG A 42 39.31 3.45 -15.77
CA ARG A 42 39.93 4.74 -15.49
C ARG A 42 39.15 5.92 -16.07
N ILE A 43 38.67 5.81 -17.32
CA ILE A 43 38.07 6.94 -18.05
C ILE A 43 36.58 7.01 -17.82
N ILE A 44 35.87 5.90 -18.03
CA ILE A 44 34.40 5.90 -18.01
C ILE A 44 33.83 5.66 -16.61
N SER A 45 34.43 4.70 -15.86
CA SER A 45 33.89 4.34 -14.55
C SER A 45 34.17 5.40 -13.48
N TYR A 46 35.32 6.07 -13.55
CA TYR A 46 35.73 7.09 -12.59
C TYR A 46 35.42 8.53 -13.02
N ASN A 47 35.66 8.87 -14.31
CA ASN A 47 35.54 10.25 -14.79
C ASN A 47 34.21 10.50 -15.57
N GLU A 48 33.44 9.44 -15.85
CA GLU A 48 32.20 9.49 -16.64
C GLU A 48 32.34 10.15 -18.02
N ASP A 49 33.53 10.12 -18.60
CA ASP A 49 33.76 10.58 -19.98
C ASP A 49 33.40 9.48 -20.98
N PHE A 50 32.13 9.46 -21.37
CA PHE A 50 31.57 8.46 -22.29
C PHE A 50 32.06 8.63 -23.74
N GLY A 51 32.69 9.75 -24.07
CA GLY A 51 33.11 10.10 -25.42
C GLY A 51 34.54 9.70 -25.78
N SER A 52 35.43 9.52 -24.82
CA SER A 52 36.88 9.37 -25.03
C SER A 52 37.35 7.92 -25.24
N GLY A 53 36.48 6.91 -25.06
CA GLY A 53 36.80 5.50 -25.28
C GLY A 53 36.80 5.10 -26.76
N THR A 54 37.50 4.00 -27.10
CA THR A 54 37.49 3.35 -28.40
C THR A 54 36.95 1.92 -28.28
N GLY A 55 36.52 1.34 -29.41
CA GLY A 55 36.09 -0.06 -29.46
C GLY A 55 34.98 -0.42 -28.48
N LEU A 56 35.12 -1.54 -27.78
CA LEU A 56 34.16 -2.05 -26.81
C LEU A 56 34.03 -1.17 -25.56
N CYS A 57 35.09 -0.46 -25.21
CA CYS A 57 35.07 0.51 -24.10
C CYS A 57 34.00 1.61 -24.33
N LYS A 58 33.92 2.17 -25.53
CA LYS A 58 32.91 3.17 -25.90
C LYS A 58 31.50 2.62 -25.89
N ILE A 59 31.32 1.40 -26.44
CA ILE A 59 30.02 0.70 -26.44
C ILE A 59 29.56 0.47 -24.98
N MET A 60 30.45 0.02 -24.10
CA MET A 60 30.13 -0.19 -22.67
C MET A 60 29.73 1.12 -21.97
N GLY A 61 30.37 2.24 -22.31
CA GLY A 61 30.01 3.56 -21.79
C GLY A 61 28.56 3.93 -22.14
N TYR A 62 28.17 3.82 -23.40
CA TYR A 62 26.78 4.08 -23.82
C TYR A 62 25.78 3.08 -23.23
N THR A 63 26.17 1.81 -23.11
CA THR A 63 25.33 0.78 -22.44
C THR A 63 25.08 1.12 -20.99
N ARG A 64 26.09 1.61 -20.25
CA ARG A 64 25.89 2.10 -18.87
C ARG A 64 24.96 3.29 -18.82
N LEU A 65 25.08 4.26 -19.74
CA LEU A 65 24.17 5.41 -19.78
C LEU A 65 22.74 4.94 -20.07
N ALA A 66 22.54 4.04 -21.02
CA ALA A 66 21.24 3.42 -21.30
C ALA A 66 20.69 2.66 -20.06
N ALA A 67 21.54 1.92 -19.36
CA ALA A 67 21.16 1.23 -18.13
C ALA A 67 20.67 2.19 -17.04
N LYS A 68 21.35 3.32 -16.86
CA LYS A 68 20.91 4.38 -15.92
C LYS A 68 19.53 4.92 -16.31
N ALA A 69 19.27 5.16 -17.60
CA ALA A 69 17.98 5.67 -18.09
C ALA A 69 16.86 4.64 -17.89
N VAL A 70 17.11 3.37 -18.24
CA VAL A 70 16.13 2.28 -18.06
C VAL A 70 15.81 2.10 -16.57
N PHE A 71 16.82 2.08 -15.71
CA PHE A 71 16.60 1.99 -14.26
C PHE A 71 15.73 3.12 -13.73
N ALA A 72 15.98 4.37 -14.15
CA ALA A 72 15.14 5.51 -13.74
C ALA A 72 13.69 5.35 -14.18
N ILE A 73 13.45 4.89 -15.42
CA ILE A 73 12.11 4.63 -15.95
C ILE A 73 11.42 3.49 -15.16
N GLU A 74 12.12 2.40 -14.91
CA GLU A 74 11.59 1.26 -14.14
C GLU A 74 11.19 1.67 -12.70
N VAL A 75 12.05 2.42 -12.00
CA VAL A 75 11.74 2.91 -10.65
C VAL A 75 10.46 3.74 -10.64
N VAL A 76 10.29 4.66 -11.59
CA VAL A 76 9.08 5.48 -11.70
C VAL A 76 7.86 4.62 -12.05
N ALA A 77 8.00 3.69 -13.00
CA ALA A 77 6.90 2.80 -13.40
C ALA A 77 6.42 1.91 -12.24
N VAL A 78 7.36 1.31 -11.50
CA VAL A 78 7.06 0.47 -10.33
C VAL A 78 6.42 1.29 -9.21
N LEU A 79 6.91 2.52 -8.97
CA LEU A 79 6.32 3.42 -7.98
C LEU A 79 4.86 3.75 -8.31
N ILE A 80 4.58 4.12 -9.55
CA ILE A 80 3.22 4.48 -9.98
C ILE A 80 2.30 3.24 -9.91
N ALA A 81 2.73 2.12 -10.46
CA ALA A 81 1.94 0.89 -10.47
C ALA A 81 1.70 0.35 -9.05
N GLY A 82 2.75 0.32 -8.21
CA GLY A 82 2.66 -0.11 -6.82
C GLY A 82 1.75 0.79 -5.99
N SER A 83 1.88 2.12 -6.11
CA SER A 83 1.03 3.07 -5.40
C SER A 83 -0.45 2.91 -5.77
N ARG A 84 -0.76 2.73 -7.07
CA ARG A 84 -2.13 2.51 -7.54
C ARG A 84 -2.73 1.21 -6.98
N LYS A 85 -1.96 0.11 -6.98
CA LYS A 85 -2.40 -1.18 -6.43
C LYS A 85 -2.65 -1.09 -4.92
N ILE A 86 -1.72 -0.48 -4.17
CA ILE A 86 -1.89 -0.30 -2.72
C ILE A 86 -3.09 0.59 -2.40
N PHE A 87 -3.29 1.66 -3.16
CA PHE A 87 -4.44 2.54 -2.97
C PHE A 87 -5.76 1.80 -3.21
N ALA A 88 -5.85 1.05 -4.33
CA ALA A 88 -7.04 0.24 -4.65
C ALA A 88 -7.31 -0.80 -3.54
N TYR A 89 -6.28 -1.53 -3.09
CA TYR A 89 -6.40 -2.49 -2.00
C TYR A 89 -6.87 -1.83 -0.69
N ASN A 90 -6.25 -0.72 -0.27
CA ASN A 90 -6.64 -0.02 0.95
C ASN A 90 -8.09 0.47 0.89
N LYS A 91 -8.55 0.91 -0.29
CA LYS A 91 -9.94 1.29 -0.51
C LYS A 91 -10.89 0.08 -0.39
N SER A 92 -10.54 -1.05 -0.99
CA SER A 92 -11.35 -2.28 -0.84
C SER A 92 -11.46 -2.73 0.62
N ILE A 93 -10.37 -2.61 1.41
CA ILE A 93 -10.41 -2.88 2.85
C ILE A 93 -11.36 -1.92 3.60
N GLU A 94 -11.39 -0.64 3.24
CA GLU A 94 -12.31 0.34 3.83
C GLU A 94 -13.77 0.08 3.49
N ASP A 95 -14.02 -0.44 2.30
CA ASP A 95 -15.37 -0.77 1.83
C ASP A 95 -15.87 -2.11 2.37
N TYR A 96 -14.97 -2.98 2.85
CA TYR A 96 -15.32 -4.31 3.33
C TYR A 96 -15.39 -4.43 4.87
N TYR A 97 -14.43 -3.84 5.59
CA TYR A 97 -14.32 -3.95 7.04
C TYR A 97 -14.66 -2.65 7.76
N ALA A 98 -15.44 -2.74 8.83
CA ALA A 98 -15.64 -1.61 9.76
C ALA A 98 -14.34 -1.24 10.48
N ASP A 99 -13.54 -2.24 10.90
CA ASP A 99 -12.20 -2.03 11.48
C ASP A 99 -11.11 -2.41 10.49
N THR A 100 -10.31 -1.42 10.10
CA THR A 100 -9.25 -1.54 9.10
C THR A 100 -7.85 -1.63 9.71
N GLU A 101 -7.73 -1.68 11.06
CA GLU A 101 -6.43 -1.71 11.72
C GLU A 101 -5.73 -3.04 11.43
N GLY A 102 -4.44 -2.96 11.09
CA GLY A 102 -3.63 -4.12 10.73
C GLY A 102 -3.93 -4.74 9.36
N LYS A 103 -5.01 -4.30 8.67
CA LYS A 103 -5.40 -4.82 7.36
C LYS A 103 -4.88 -3.97 6.20
N LYS A 104 -4.70 -2.66 6.41
CA LYS A 104 -4.20 -1.74 5.37
C LYS A 104 -2.70 -1.87 5.16
N LEU A 105 -2.27 -1.66 3.93
CA LEU A 105 -0.86 -1.63 3.51
C LEU A 105 -0.22 -0.23 3.66
N THR A 106 -0.72 0.61 4.56
CA THR A 106 -0.24 2.00 4.69
C THR A 106 1.24 2.08 5.11
N ALA A 107 1.69 1.22 6.04
CA ALA A 107 3.08 1.18 6.44
C ALA A 107 3.99 0.76 5.28
N PHE A 108 3.58 -0.24 4.50
CA PHE A 108 4.28 -0.69 3.30
C PHE A 108 4.37 0.42 2.25
N GLN A 109 3.31 1.20 2.06
CA GLN A 109 3.27 2.32 1.12
C GLN A 109 4.30 3.41 1.49
N TRP A 110 4.39 3.80 2.76
CA TRP A 110 5.39 4.75 3.23
C TRP A 110 6.81 4.25 3.04
N TYR A 111 7.05 2.96 3.30
CA TYR A 111 8.34 2.33 3.05
C TYR A 111 8.71 2.31 1.57
N MET A 112 7.76 2.04 0.68
CA MET A 112 7.96 2.08 -0.76
C MET A 112 8.36 3.50 -1.22
N TYR A 113 7.72 4.55 -0.70
CA TYR A 113 8.11 5.93 -1.00
C TYR A 113 9.50 6.27 -0.50
N LEU A 114 9.83 5.86 0.73
CA LEU A 114 11.15 6.07 1.30
C LEU A 114 12.24 5.35 0.51
N PHE A 115 12.01 4.09 0.15
CA PHE A 115 12.92 3.29 -0.68
C PHE A 115 13.13 3.96 -2.05
N THR A 116 12.07 4.45 -2.68
CA THR A 116 12.14 5.16 -3.96
C THR A 116 12.92 6.47 -3.83
N ALA A 117 12.71 7.24 -2.77
CA ALA A 117 13.46 8.46 -2.51
C ALA A 117 14.95 8.19 -2.33
N CYS A 118 15.31 7.13 -1.60
CA CYS A 118 16.70 6.70 -1.43
C CYS A 118 17.31 6.19 -2.74
N SER A 119 16.54 5.46 -3.55
CA SER A 119 16.97 5.01 -4.88
C SER A 119 17.24 6.19 -5.81
N PHE A 120 16.37 7.20 -5.77
CA PHE A 120 16.55 8.42 -6.56
C PHE A 120 17.76 9.24 -6.09
N ALA A 121 17.98 9.38 -4.79
CA ALA A 121 19.17 10.00 -4.25
C ALA A 121 20.44 9.24 -4.67
N SER A 122 20.44 7.92 -4.58
CA SER A 122 21.54 7.07 -5.06
C SER A 122 21.80 7.24 -6.55
N PHE A 123 20.73 7.37 -7.36
CA PHE A 123 20.85 7.66 -8.79
C PHE A 123 21.53 9.01 -9.05
N ILE A 124 21.15 10.07 -8.33
CA ILE A 124 21.79 11.39 -8.43
C ILE A 124 23.26 11.31 -8.06
N PHE A 125 23.61 10.64 -6.95
CA PHE A 125 24.99 10.44 -6.55
C PHE A 125 25.81 9.67 -7.60
N ASN A 126 25.21 8.67 -8.22
CA ASN A 126 25.84 7.92 -9.31
C ASN A 126 26.07 8.79 -10.57
N PHE A 127 25.29 9.87 -10.75
CA PHE A 127 25.43 10.83 -11.85
C PHE A 127 26.52 11.86 -11.59
N ILE A 128 26.78 12.21 -10.31
CA ILE A 128 27.82 13.19 -9.92
C ILE A 128 29.23 12.62 -10.13
N GLY A 129 29.36 11.32 -10.27
CA GLY A 129 30.61 10.63 -10.53
C GLY A 129 31.31 10.12 -9.27
N ARG A 130 31.84 8.92 -9.37
CA ARG A 130 32.46 8.20 -8.27
C ARG A 130 33.73 8.88 -7.75
N SER A 131 34.45 9.58 -8.62
CA SER A 131 35.71 10.27 -8.26
C SER A 131 35.57 11.31 -7.14
N ARG A 132 34.38 11.89 -6.98
CA ARG A 132 34.11 12.86 -5.91
C ARG A 132 33.87 12.21 -4.53
N PHE A 133 33.54 10.93 -4.51
CA PHE A 133 33.19 10.18 -3.29
C PHE A 133 34.31 9.23 -2.83
N ASP A 134 35.34 9.04 -3.63
CA ASP A 134 36.45 8.12 -3.35
C ASP A 134 37.41 8.64 -2.22
N SER A 135 37.25 9.90 -1.83
CA SER A 135 38.08 10.53 -0.81
C SER A 135 37.84 10.05 0.62
N SER A 136 36.70 9.37 0.88
CA SER A 136 36.35 8.88 2.22
C SER A 136 35.50 7.62 2.18
N ALA A 137 35.95 6.56 2.85
CA ALA A 137 35.23 5.30 2.99
C ALA A 137 33.80 5.50 3.56
N TRP A 138 33.61 6.50 4.44
CA TRP A 138 32.31 6.82 5.04
C TRP A 138 31.28 7.28 4.02
N MET A 139 31.68 7.95 2.96
CA MET A 139 30.77 8.43 1.91
C MET A 139 30.11 7.27 1.14
N MET A 140 30.77 6.11 1.06
CA MET A 140 30.18 4.91 0.47
C MET A 140 29.46 4.03 1.49
N ALA A 141 29.97 3.97 2.73
CA ALA A 141 29.39 3.14 3.79
C ALA A 141 27.98 3.61 4.21
N ILE A 142 27.77 4.91 4.36
CA ILE A 142 26.49 5.48 4.82
C ILE A 142 25.33 5.13 3.89
N PRO A 143 25.38 5.34 2.55
CA PRO A 143 24.33 4.94 1.63
C PRO A 143 24.06 3.43 1.63
N SER A 144 25.12 2.62 1.72
CA SER A 144 25.02 1.15 1.75
C SER A 144 24.29 0.65 3.01
N LEU A 145 24.63 1.20 4.17
CA LEU A 145 23.95 0.88 5.44
C LEU A 145 22.48 1.32 5.43
N LEU A 146 22.21 2.53 4.90
CA LEU A 146 20.84 3.03 4.76
C LEU A 146 20.01 2.10 3.89
N PHE A 147 20.52 1.72 2.72
CA PHE A 147 19.83 0.83 1.79
C PHE A 147 19.59 -0.56 2.38
N SER A 148 20.59 -1.13 3.06
CA SER A 148 20.47 -2.41 3.76
C SER A 148 19.44 -2.34 4.89
N SER A 149 19.41 -1.25 5.66
CA SER A 149 18.42 -1.02 6.71
C SER A 149 16.99 -0.91 6.16
N LEU A 150 16.83 -0.27 4.99
CA LEU A 150 15.53 -0.20 4.31
C LEU A 150 15.08 -1.57 3.81
N LEU A 151 15.97 -2.38 3.23
CA LEU A 151 15.62 -3.74 2.79
C LEU A 151 15.22 -4.62 3.99
N PHE A 152 15.98 -4.55 5.09
CA PHE A 152 15.63 -5.26 6.32
C PHE A 152 14.29 -4.82 6.89
N GLY A 153 14.04 -3.50 6.94
CA GLY A 153 12.77 -2.95 7.40
C GLY A 153 11.58 -3.39 6.55
N LEU A 154 11.73 -3.49 5.23
CA LEU A 154 10.70 -4.01 4.33
C LEU A 154 10.38 -5.47 4.65
N GLY A 155 11.41 -6.32 4.82
CA GLY A 155 11.25 -7.71 5.23
C GLY A 155 10.57 -7.84 6.60
N PHE A 156 10.95 -7.00 7.56
CA PHE A 156 10.35 -6.98 8.90
C PHE A 156 8.88 -6.57 8.90
N ILE A 157 8.50 -5.57 8.09
CA ILE A 157 7.08 -5.18 7.93
C ILE A 157 6.29 -6.33 7.31
N GLY A 158 6.80 -6.96 6.25
CA GLY A 158 6.16 -8.11 5.62
C GLY A 158 5.97 -9.27 6.61
N PHE A 159 6.99 -9.56 7.42
CA PHE A 159 6.90 -10.61 8.44
C PHE A 159 5.88 -10.30 9.55
N ARG A 160 5.75 -9.03 9.95
CA ARG A 160 4.79 -8.60 11.00
C ARG A 160 3.36 -8.47 10.51
N GLN A 161 3.14 -8.49 9.21
CA GLN A 161 1.79 -8.36 8.65
C GLN A 161 1.05 -9.70 8.80
N SER A 162 0.16 -9.77 9.79
CA SER A 162 -0.65 -10.97 10.08
C SER A 162 -1.80 -11.18 9.10
N PHE A 163 -2.26 -10.08 8.46
CA PHE A 163 -3.33 -10.11 7.48
C PHE A 163 -2.75 -9.93 6.08
N THR A 164 -2.94 -10.91 5.21
CA THR A 164 -2.41 -10.93 3.85
C THR A 164 -3.49 -10.62 2.81
N ILE A 165 -3.07 -10.25 1.60
CA ILE A 165 -3.97 -10.08 0.46
C ILE A 165 -4.74 -11.38 0.20
N ASP A 166 -4.07 -12.52 0.33
CA ASP A 166 -4.69 -13.84 0.11
C ASP A 166 -5.84 -14.10 1.09
N HIS A 167 -5.71 -13.71 2.37
CA HIS A 167 -6.80 -13.82 3.33
C HIS A 167 -8.00 -12.96 2.95
N PHE A 168 -7.75 -11.73 2.49
CA PHE A 168 -8.81 -10.84 2.03
C PHE A 168 -9.54 -11.41 0.81
N GLU A 169 -8.79 -11.88 -0.20
CA GLU A 169 -9.35 -12.47 -1.41
C GLU A 169 -10.14 -13.76 -1.12
N GLN A 170 -9.67 -14.59 -0.17
CA GLN A 170 -10.40 -15.79 0.27
C GLN A 170 -11.71 -15.43 1.00
N GLU A 171 -11.69 -14.45 1.91
CA GLU A 171 -12.89 -14.00 2.59
C GLU A 171 -13.87 -13.33 1.61
N GLU A 172 -13.36 -12.51 0.70
CA GLU A 172 -14.16 -11.85 -0.34
C GLU A 172 -14.82 -12.85 -1.27
N SER A 173 -14.08 -13.87 -1.71
CA SER A 173 -14.62 -14.93 -2.60
C SER A 173 -15.63 -15.84 -1.89
N ALA A 174 -15.43 -16.13 -0.60
CA ALA A 174 -16.36 -16.93 0.18
C ALA A 174 -17.73 -16.23 0.33
N ASP A 175 -17.72 -14.89 0.48
CA ASP A 175 -18.93 -14.09 0.61
C ASP A 175 -19.68 -13.86 -0.73
N GLU A 176 -19.03 -14.07 -1.88
CA GLU A 176 -19.68 -13.99 -3.20
C GLU A 176 -20.63 -15.16 -3.51
N ILE A 177 -20.55 -16.26 -2.76
CA ILE A 177 -21.36 -17.48 -2.97
C ILE A 177 -22.80 -17.32 -2.44
N ILE A 178 -23.15 -16.18 -1.83
CA ILE A 178 -24.54 -15.92 -1.41
C ILE A 178 -25.40 -15.73 -2.67
N PRO A 179 -26.45 -16.54 -2.91
CA PRO A 179 -27.26 -16.48 -4.12
C PRO A 179 -27.82 -15.07 -4.33
N GLU A 180 -27.81 -14.64 -5.58
CA GLU A 180 -28.50 -13.46 -6.06
C GLU A 180 -30.01 -13.63 -5.76
N SER A 181 -30.43 -13.25 -4.55
CA SER A 181 -31.83 -13.37 -4.14
C SER A 181 -32.61 -12.20 -4.72
N ALA A 182 -33.53 -12.57 -5.55
CA ALA A 182 -34.73 -11.92 -6.11
C ALA A 182 -34.79 -10.38 -6.24
N PRO A 183 -35.27 -9.88 -7.36
CA PRO A 183 -35.52 -8.46 -7.57
C PRO A 183 -36.45 -7.91 -6.50
N ALA A 184 -36.07 -6.80 -5.89
CA ALA A 184 -36.88 -6.06 -4.93
C ALA A 184 -38.30 -5.83 -5.44
N SER A 185 -39.30 -6.19 -4.63
CA SER A 185 -40.69 -5.89 -4.91
C SER A 185 -40.86 -4.38 -5.00
N LYS A 186 -41.74 -3.92 -5.90
CA LYS A 186 -41.93 -2.51 -6.30
C LYS A 186 -42.38 -1.52 -5.20
N GLN A 187 -42.29 -1.86 -3.89
CA GLN A 187 -42.74 -1.02 -2.78
C GLN A 187 -41.74 -0.96 -1.60
N GLU A 188 -40.49 -1.37 -1.80
CA GLU A 188 -39.52 -1.31 -0.73
C GLU A 188 -38.86 0.08 -0.64
N LYS A 189 -38.60 0.53 0.62
CA LYS A 189 -37.79 1.72 0.92
C LYS A 189 -36.45 1.68 0.20
N PRO A 190 -35.83 2.83 -0.12
CA PRO A 190 -34.47 2.88 -0.67
C PRO A 190 -33.52 2.02 0.16
N LEU A 191 -32.58 1.36 -0.51
CA LEU A 191 -31.66 0.41 0.16
C LEU A 191 -30.89 1.09 1.29
N ILE A 192 -30.54 2.35 1.13
CA ILE A 192 -29.81 3.12 2.16
C ILE A 192 -30.64 3.29 3.45
N GLU A 193 -31.95 3.52 3.34
CA GLU A 193 -32.83 3.61 4.51
C GLU A 193 -32.95 2.27 5.24
N ARG A 194 -32.98 1.17 4.48
CA ARG A 194 -33.01 -0.20 5.03
C ARG A 194 -31.68 -0.50 5.76
N ILE A 195 -30.54 -0.12 5.17
CA ILE A 195 -29.20 -0.24 5.80
C ILE A 195 -29.20 0.54 7.13
N GLU A 196 -29.63 1.80 7.10
CA GLU A 196 -29.67 2.66 8.28
C GLU A 196 -30.56 2.07 9.39
N GLU A 197 -31.73 1.56 9.00
CA GLU A 197 -32.68 0.94 9.91
C GLU A 197 -32.11 -0.33 10.58
N VAL A 198 -31.53 -1.23 9.77
CA VAL A 198 -30.97 -2.50 10.28
C VAL A 198 -29.73 -2.26 11.14
N VAL A 199 -28.81 -1.42 10.68
CA VAL A 199 -27.58 -1.10 11.44
C VAL A 199 -27.90 -0.43 12.76
N THR A 200 -28.90 0.46 12.79
CA THR A 200 -29.27 1.20 14.01
C THR A 200 -30.14 0.37 14.96
N LYS A 201 -31.23 -0.27 14.46
CA LYS A 201 -32.14 -1.02 15.31
C LYS A 201 -31.51 -2.28 15.89
N ARG A 202 -30.69 -2.99 15.12
CA ARG A 202 -29.99 -4.19 15.60
C ARG A 202 -28.63 -3.87 16.23
N GLN A 203 -28.27 -2.60 16.30
CA GLN A 203 -26.99 -2.11 16.85
C GLN A 203 -25.77 -2.85 16.27
N LEU A 204 -25.81 -3.17 14.96
CA LEU A 204 -24.75 -3.92 14.31
C LEU A 204 -23.40 -3.22 14.42
N TYR A 205 -23.37 -1.89 14.47
CA TYR A 205 -22.15 -1.10 14.62
C TYR A 205 -21.40 -1.38 15.92
N LEU A 206 -22.03 -1.97 16.94
CA LEU A 206 -21.37 -2.38 18.19
C LEU A 206 -20.65 -3.74 18.09
N ARG A 207 -20.90 -4.51 17.03
CA ARG A 207 -20.19 -5.78 16.82
C ARG A 207 -18.73 -5.51 16.47
N HIS A 208 -17.81 -6.10 17.23
CA HIS A 208 -16.40 -6.13 16.85
C HIS A 208 -16.21 -6.86 15.51
N ASN A 209 -15.23 -6.43 14.71
CA ASN A 209 -14.91 -7.04 13.40
C ASN A 209 -16.08 -7.11 12.41
N LEU A 210 -17.08 -6.21 12.52
CA LEU A 210 -18.20 -6.15 11.60
C LEU A 210 -17.71 -6.01 10.16
N LYS A 211 -18.24 -6.86 9.27
CA LYS A 211 -18.00 -6.83 7.82
C LYS A 211 -19.25 -6.33 7.10
N ILE A 212 -19.07 -5.84 5.88
CA ILE A 212 -20.19 -5.44 5.03
C ILE A 212 -21.08 -6.64 4.66
N SER A 213 -20.50 -7.84 4.55
CA SER A 213 -21.22 -9.09 4.33
C SER A 213 -22.22 -9.41 5.44
N ASP A 214 -21.91 -9.06 6.71
CA ASP A 214 -22.84 -9.25 7.83
C ASP A 214 -24.09 -8.37 7.65
N VAL A 215 -23.91 -7.13 7.19
CA VAL A 215 -25.02 -6.22 6.91
C VAL A 215 -25.82 -6.68 5.68
N ALA A 216 -25.13 -7.14 4.64
CA ALA A 216 -25.78 -7.68 3.43
C ALA A 216 -26.62 -8.93 3.73
N ALA A 217 -26.10 -9.83 4.58
CA ALA A 217 -26.83 -11.03 5.05
C ALA A 217 -28.11 -10.66 5.81
N GLU A 218 -28.05 -9.67 6.72
CA GLU A 218 -29.23 -9.20 7.48
C GLU A 218 -30.30 -8.56 6.58
N LEU A 219 -29.90 -8.02 5.44
CA LEU A 219 -30.80 -7.41 4.44
C LEU A 219 -31.22 -8.38 3.33
N CYS A 220 -30.73 -9.64 3.36
CA CYS A 220 -30.90 -10.61 2.30
C CYS A 220 -30.52 -10.06 0.92
N THR A 221 -29.36 -9.39 0.82
CA THR A 221 -28.86 -8.75 -0.41
C THR A 221 -27.38 -9.03 -0.61
N ASN A 222 -26.82 -8.56 -1.73
CA ASN A 222 -25.40 -8.69 -2.01
C ASN A 222 -24.61 -7.53 -1.40
N ARG A 223 -23.38 -7.80 -0.90
CA ARG A 223 -22.45 -6.81 -0.36
C ARG A 223 -22.15 -5.66 -1.31
N LEU A 224 -22.13 -5.93 -2.64
CA LEU A 224 -21.87 -4.92 -3.65
C LEU A 224 -22.96 -3.84 -3.66
N TYR A 225 -24.24 -4.24 -3.53
CA TYR A 225 -25.35 -3.26 -3.45
C TYR A 225 -25.26 -2.43 -2.17
N VAL A 226 -24.88 -3.02 -1.03
CA VAL A 226 -24.69 -2.30 0.24
C VAL A 226 -23.55 -1.29 0.12
N SER A 227 -22.39 -1.72 -0.45
CA SER A 227 -21.22 -0.84 -0.66
C SER A 227 -21.58 0.31 -1.61
N THR A 228 -22.22 0.01 -2.74
CA THR A 228 -22.63 1.01 -3.73
C THR A 228 -23.60 2.02 -3.13
N ALA A 229 -24.61 1.57 -2.38
CA ALA A 229 -25.57 2.48 -1.75
C ALA A 229 -24.88 3.44 -0.75
N ILE A 230 -23.97 2.95 0.09
CA ILE A 230 -23.25 3.79 1.04
C ILE A 230 -22.32 4.76 0.29
N ASN A 231 -21.54 4.27 -0.68
CA ASN A 231 -20.57 5.08 -1.41
C ASN A 231 -21.25 6.15 -2.28
N GLU A 232 -22.32 5.81 -3.01
CA GLU A 232 -22.99 6.73 -3.94
C GLU A 232 -23.91 7.74 -3.22
N GLU A 233 -24.67 7.31 -2.21
CA GLU A 233 -25.64 8.18 -1.54
C GLU A 233 -25.01 8.98 -0.40
N MET A 234 -24.01 8.44 0.33
CA MET A 234 -23.36 9.13 1.45
C MET A 234 -21.96 9.67 1.12
N GLY A 235 -21.34 9.24 0.02
CA GLY A 235 -19.99 9.66 -0.36
C GLY A 235 -18.87 9.19 0.58
N ILE A 236 -19.10 8.12 1.36
CA ILE A 236 -18.16 7.62 2.38
C ILE A 236 -17.99 6.11 2.27
N SER A 237 -16.90 5.57 2.82
CA SER A 237 -16.67 4.13 2.90
C SER A 237 -17.57 3.46 3.97
N PHE A 238 -17.73 2.13 3.87
CA PHE A 238 -18.42 1.35 4.91
C PHE A 238 -17.74 1.52 6.28
N SER A 239 -16.41 1.52 6.32
CA SER A 239 -15.65 1.78 7.54
C SER A 239 -16.01 3.12 8.17
N ASP A 240 -16.04 4.19 7.38
CA ASP A 240 -16.40 5.54 7.87
C ASP A 240 -17.83 5.62 8.36
N TYR A 241 -18.75 4.98 7.63
CA TYR A 241 -20.16 4.90 8.02
C TYR A 241 -20.33 4.26 9.39
N ILE A 242 -19.78 3.08 9.61
CA ILE A 242 -19.87 2.37 10.89
C ILE A 242 -19.13 3.13 12.01
N ASN A 243 -17.92 3.64 11.73
CA ASN A 243 -17.15 4.36 12.75
C ASN A 243 -17.81 5.67 13.18
N ARG A 244 -18.53 6.38 12.32
CA ARG A 244 -19.37 7.51 12.71
C ARG A 244 -20.46 7.12 13.72
N LYS A 245 -21.14 6.00 13.50
CA LYS A 245 -22.13 5.46 14.43
C LYS A 245 -21.50 5.12 15.79
N ARG A 246 -20.36 4.42 15.78
CA ARG A 246 -19.60 4.06 16.99
C ARG A 246 -19.15 5.27 17.78
N VAL A 247 -18.60 6.30 17.13
CA VAL A 247 -18.17 7.54 17.78
C VAL A 247 -19.35 8.29 18.39
N ASN A 248 -20.47 8.40 17.69
CA ASN A 248 -21.68 9.02 18.23
C ASN A 248 -22.19 8.29 19.49
N TYR A 249 -22.16 6.96 19.46
CA TYR A 249 -22.50 6.13 20.61
C TYR A 249 -21.50 6.32 21.78
N ALA A 250 -20.20 6.38 21.49
CA ALA A 250 -19.17 6.65 22.48
C ALA A 250 -19.38 8.02 23.17
N ILE A 251 -19.73 9.07 22.40
CA ILE A 251 -20.04 10.40 22.95
C ILE A 251 -21.28 10.34 23.86
N HIS A 252 -22.29 9.54 23.45
CA HIS A 252 -23.45 9.31 24.30
C HIS A 252 -23.07 8.65 25.64
N LEU A 253 -22.26 7.58 25.59
CA LEU A 253 -21.76 6.89 26.80
C LEU A 253 -20.93 7.83 27.69
N MET A 254 -20.07 8.68 27.15
CA MET A 254 -19.30 9.67 27.93
C MET A 254 -20.17 10.61 28.69
N ARG A 255 -21.32 11.02 28.11
CA ARG A 255 -22.26 11.95 28.75
C ARG A 255 -23.14 11.28 29.80
N THR A 256 -23.58 10.05 29.53
CA THR A 256 -24.50 9.33 30.41
C THR A 256 -23.78 8.59 31.54
N ASN A 257 -22.52 8.22 31.37
CA ASN A 257 -21.72 7.46 32.31
C ASN A 257 -20.34 8.10 32.55
N PRO A 258 -20.28 9.24 33.30
CA PRO A 258 -19.01 9.95 33.47
C PRO A 258 -17.93 9.17 34.22
N GLN A 259 -18.29 8.11 34.93
CA GLN A 259 -17.36 7.27 35.69
C GLN A 259 -16.67 6.16 34.82
N MET A 260 -17.22 5.89 33.63
CA MET A 260 -16.64 4.90 32.74
C MET A 260 -15.26 5.32 32.27
N THR A 261 -14.32 4.40 32.18
CA THR A 261 -13.01 4.66 31.56
C THR A 261 -13.14 4.81 30.04
N ILE A 262 -12.19 5.52 29.42
CA ILE A 262 -12.18 5.66 27.96
C ILE A 262 -12.01 4.29 27.29
N TYR A 263 -11.29 3.37 27.94
CA TYR A 263 -11.12 1.98 27.47
C TYR A 263 -12.46 1.24 27.41
N GLU A 264 -13.23 1.26 28.51
CA GLU A 264 -14.57 0.64 28.55
C GLU A 264 -15.51 1.25 27.51
N ILE A 265 -15.47 2.57 27.32
CA ILE A 265 -16.26 3.25 26.30
C ILE A 265 -15.88 2.81 24.89
N ALA A 266 -14.58 2.66 24.60
CA ALA A 266 -14.09 2.19 23.31
C ALA A 266 -14.59 0.77 23.02
N ASP A 267 -14.46 -0.13 23.98
CA ASP A 267 -14.90 -1.51 23.87
C ASP A 267 -16.42 -1.62 23.68
N LEU A 268 -17.22 -0.98 24.53
CA LEU A 268 -18.69 -0.97 24.42
C LEU A 268 -19.19 -0.28 23.14
N SER A 269 -18.38 0.57 22.53
CA SER A 269 -18.71 1.20 21.25
C SER A 269 -18.32 0.35 20.03
N GLY A 270 -17.82 -0.89 20.23
CA GLY A 270 -17.53 -1.85 19.20
C GLY A 270 -16.17 -1.66 18.53
N PHE A 271 -15.25 -0.87 19.09
CA PHE A 271 -13.89 -0.77 18.57
C PHE A 271 -13.05 -1.96 19.04
N SER A 272 -12.27 -2.54 18.12
CA SER A 272 -11.40 -3.68 18.41
C SER A 272 -10.08 -3.29 19.08
N SER A 273 -9.72 -2.00 19.12
CA SER A 273 -8.55 -1.49 19.81
C SER A 273 -8.70 -0.01 20.20
N ASP A 274 -8.02 0.38 21.28
CA ASP A 274 -7.92 1.79 21.70
C ASP A 274 -7.35 2.68 20.60
N LYS A 275 -6.34 2.20 19.89
CA LYS A 275 -5.71 2.95 18.82
C LYS A 275 -6.68 3.23 17.67
N SER A 276 -7.52 2.26 17.30
CA SER A 276 -8.58 2.45 16.32
C SER A 276 -9.61 3.47 16.82
N PHE A 277 -10.02 3.35 18.08
CA PHE A 277 -10.93 4.30 18.74
C PHE A 277 -10.40 5.73 18.72
N TYR A 278 -9.21 5.98 19.28
CA TYR A 278 -8.63 7.34 19.34
C TYR A 278 -8.47 7.96 17.95
N ARG A 279 -8.01 7.18 16.97
CA ARG A 279 -7.84 7.64 15.58
C ARG A 279 -9.18 8.06 14.97
N ASN A 280 -10.18 7.20 15.02
CA ASN A 280 -11.48 7.46 14.41
C ASN A 280 -12.23 8.57 15.14
N PHE A 281 -12.15 8.58 16.46
CA PHE A 281 -12.75 9.63 17.28
C PHE A 281 -12.19 11.02 16.93
N LYS A 282 -10.86 11.14 16.85
CA LYS A 282 -10.21 12.40 16.46
C LYS A 282 -10.52 12.82 15.03
N ASN A 283 -10.54 11.85 14.11
CA ASN A 283 -10.85 12.13 12.68
C ASN A 283 -12.29 12.64 12.50
N ILE A 284 -13.25 12.10 13.26
CA ILE A 284 -14.67 12.44 13.12
C ILE A 284 -15.03 13.71 13.91
N THR A 285 -14.49 13.88 15.12
CA THR A 285 -14.85 15.01 16.02
C THR A 285 -13.88 16.18 15.95
N GLY A 286 -12.68 15.99 15.39
CA GLY A 286 -11.58 16.96 15.41
C GLY A 286 -10.87 17.06 16.78
N LYS A 287 -11.37 16.38 17.83
CA LYS A 287 -10.85 16.45 19.20
C LYS A 287 -10.53 15.05 19.73
N SER A 288 -9.67 14.98 20.74
CA SER A 288 -9.41 13.72 21.42
C SER A 288 -10.58 13.36 22.37
N PRO A 289 -10.78 12.06 22.71
CA PRO A 289 -11.79 11.65 23.69
C PRO A 289 -11.68 12.35 25.03
N LYS A 290 -10.44 12.67 25.47
CA LYS A 290 -10.18 13.38 26.73
C LYS A 290 -10.61 14.84 26.72
N GLU A 291 -10.67 15.48 25.55
CA GLU A 291 -11.06 16.88 25.40
C GLU A 291 -12.60 17.06 25.35
N ILE A 292 -13.34 16.01 25.04
CA ILE A 292 -14.81 16.02 24.95
C ILE A 292 -15.46 15.59 26.27
N ARG A 293 -14.75 14.81 27.07
CA ARG A 293 -15.17 14.38 28.39
C ARG A 293 -15.03 15.49 29.43
#